data_7321910f087ae738760f5bbb35ab6ad0
#
_entry.id   7321910f087ae738760f5bbb35ab6ad0
#
_cell.length_a   1.000
_cell.length_b   1.000
_cell.length_c   1.000
_cell.angle_alpha   90.00
_cell.angle_beta   90.00
_cell.angle_gamma   90.00
#
_symmetry.space_group_name_H-M   'P 1'
#
loop_
_entity.id
_entity.type
_entity.pdbx_description
1 polymer ?
#
loop_
_entity_poly.entity_id
_entity_poly.type
_entity_poly.pdbx_seq_one_letter_code
_entity_poly.pdbx_strand_id
1 'polypeptide(L)'
;MKYSDMIVPATQREKADPRQVENSAGGYVYEVDSAARLRRFLVLGTEGGTFYASQKDLTKENVSFLKEYAAKDPVAFYNVLDEADADNIAPRHSTLLLALAVLYTHTDKQEVRDTIKARFTSFVRTGTHLFEFVEYVTMFRKWGRGLRSLISSWYTTKKPSDLAYLLVKYRQRGGWTHRDLLRLAHGTKDATSEVRNVIDYAVHGIVTIEDASKTGKFTTVNDDVLPEVITQFEQAKAGTLSPVDATALSWEMLPTEALKDPLTWVALIQRGNLPYTAMLRNLGRMTSIGVFSDGPTLRAVVSLLTDESRVLRSRVHPFNVLTALKTYSGGHGFRGSLSWTPKQPIVDALDAAFYAAFGNVEPTGKRINIALDISGSMGARLMDSNVTAREGSVAMAMAMLAGDPLTTDTVAFTSGAGSWTVPSLRQRFAGYPSGITEIGLSPRRRLDDVVRETNLLRMGGTDCALPMLWAHSNKRVYDAFVILTDNETWAGSIQPMDMLRTYRADVNPEARLIVVGMTSTGFTIADPQDKGSLDVTGFDASAPAVISNFIAGRF
;
A
#
# COMPACT_ATOMS: atom_id res chain seq x y z
N MET A 1 -36.65 -30.33 -18.54
CA MET A 1 -35.36 -30.55 -17.84
C MET A 1 -34.40 -29.53 -18.37
N LYS A 2 -34.04 -28.52 -17.60
CA LYS A 2 -33.04 -27.52 -18.03
C LYS A 2 -31.66 -28.17 -17.91
N TYR A 3 -30.72 -27.77 -18.75
CA TYR A 3 -29.36 -28.31 -18.75
C TYR A 3 -28.64 -28.11 -17.39
N SER A 4 -29.09 -27.09 -16.61
CA SER A 4 -28.68 -26.85 -15.22
C SER A 4 -29.05 -27.98 -14.24
N ASP A 5 -30.08 -28.83 -14.56
CA ASP A 5 -30.54 -29.89 -13.68
C ASP A 5 -29.71 -31.17 -13.80
N MET A 6 -28.72 -31.19 -14.71
CA MET A 6 -27.88 -32.36 -14.98
C MET A 6 -26.44 -32.24 -14.42
N ILE A 7 -26.06 -31.06 -13.92
CA ILE A 7 -24.72 -30.87 -13.35
C ILE A 7 -24.88 -30.93 -11.82
N VAL A 8 -24.35 -31.97 -11.19
CA VAL A 8 -24.16 -32.00 -9.74
C VAL A 8 -23.05 -30.95 -9.47
N PRO A 9 -23.33 -29.86 -8.74
CA PRO A 9 -22.33 -28.87 -8.45
C PRO A 9 -21.19 -29.51 -7.65
N ALA A 10 -19.95 -29.28 -8.10
CA ALA A 10 -18.80 -29.68 -7.32
C ALA A 10 -18.70 -28.85 -6.06
N THR A 11 -18.40 -29.49 -4.93
CA THR A 11 -18.12 -28.77 -3.69
C THR A 11 -16.86 -27.93 -3.84
N GLN A 12 -16.65 -26.94 -2.98
CA GLN A 12 -15.43 -26.11 -3.03
C GLN A 12 -14.15 -26.90 -2.69
N ARG A 13 -14.28 -28.12 -2.17
CA ARG A 13 -13.18 -29.08 -1.94
C ARG A 13 -12.96 -30.06 -3.09
N GLU A 14 -13.66 -29.89 -4.17
CA GLU A 14 -13.54 -30.72 -5.36
C GLU A 14 -13.19 -29.87 -6.57
N LYS A 15 -12.32 -30.38 -7.42
CA LYS A 15 -11.89 -29.69 -8.63
C LYS A 15 -13.00 -29.71 -9.68
N ALA A 16 -13.62 -28.57 -9.93
CA ALA A 16 -14.68 -28.42 -10.92
C ALA A 16 -14.14 -28.08 -12.33
N ASP A 17 -12.95 -27.49 -12.43
CA ASP A 17 -12.31 -27.09 -13.67
C ASP A 17 -10.82 -27.51 -13.65
N PRO A 18 -10.29 -28.07 -14.76
CA PRO A 18 -8.88 -28.49 -14.85
C PRO A 18 -7.86 -27.38 -14.54
N ARG A 19 -8.22 -26.11 -14.70
CA ARG A 19 -7.38 -24.93 -14.43
C ARG A 19 -7.31 -24.55 -12.95
N GLN A 20 -8.17 -25.14 -12.10
CA GLN A 20 -8.16 -24.84 -10.68
C GLN A 20 -6.96 -25.45 -9.98
N VAL A 21 -6.46 -24.75 -8.97
CA VAL A 21 -5.40 -25.17 -8.04
C VAL A 21 -5.95 -25.19 -6.61
N GLU A 22 -5.36 -26.01 -5.75
CA GLU A 22 -5.73 -26.06 -4.35
C GLU A 22 -5.19 -24.83 -3.62
N ASN A 23 -6.04 -24.14 -2.83
CA ASN A 23 -5.62 -23.05 -1.96
C ASN A 23 -5.07 -23.58 -0.62
N SER A 24 -4.57 -22.70 0.24
CA SER A 24 -3.97 -23.09 1.53
C SER A 24 -4.98 -23.68 2.53
N ALA A 25 -6.29 -23.48 2.32
CA ALA A 25 -7.36 -24.01 3.15
C ALA A 25 -7.92 -25.35 2.65
N GLY A 26 -7.41 -25.91 1.55
CA GLY A 26 -7.85 -27.17 0.93
C GLY A 26 -9.09 -27.02 0.04
N GLY A 27 -9.37 -25.81 -0.44
CA GLY A 27 -10.39 -25.54 -1.45
C GLY A 27 -9.77 -25.35 -2.85
N TYR A 28 -10.60 -25.41 -3.91
CA TYR A 28 -10.14 -25.25 -5.28
C TYR A 28 -10.52 -23.88 -5.85
N VAL A 29 -9.54 -23.19 -6.40
CA VAL A 29 -9.59 -21.81 -6.90
C VAL A 29 -8.76 -21.68 -8.18
N TYR A 30 -8.81 -20.54 -8.87
CA TYR A 30 -8.03 -20.32 -10.08
C TYR A 30 -6.69 -19.65 -9.75
N GLU A 31 -5.63 -20.06 -10.49
CA GLU A 31 -4.34 -19.39 -10.44
C GLU A 31 -4.46 -18.02 -11.12
N VAL A 32 -3.92 -16.98 -10.50
CA VAL A 32 -3.83 -15.66 -11.15
C VAL A 32 -2.65 -15.63 -12.11
N ASP A 33 -2.77 -14.83 -13.18
CA ASP A 33 -1.65 -14.61 -14.06
C ASP A 33 -0.47 -13.90 -13.36
N SER A 34 0.70 -13.98 -13.99
CA SER A 34 1.92 -13.45 -13.38
C SER A 34 1.89 -11.93 -13.18
N ALA A 35 1.21 -11.19 -14.05
CA ALA A 35 1.09 -9.74 -13.93
C ALA A 35 0.19 -9.37 -12.74
N ALA A 36 -0.97 -10.02 -12.59
CA ALA A 36 -1.87 -9.83 -11.45
C ALA A 36 -1.19 -10.23 -10.13
N ARG A 37 -0.43 -11.34 -10.12
CA ARG A 37 0.34 -11.77 -8.94
C ARG A 37 1.42 -10.77 -8.55
N LEU A 38 2.15 -10.21 -9.53
CA LEU A 38 3.13 -9.15 -9.27
C LEU A 38 2.45 -7.89 -8.72
N ARG A 39 1.32 -7.49 -9.29
CA ARG A 39 0.55 -6.33 -8.82
C ARG A 39 0.08 -6.53 -7.38
N ARG A 40 -0.43 -7.71 -7.02
CA ARG A 40 -0.77 -8.07 -5.63
C ARG A 40 0.44 -7.96 -4.70
N PHE A 41 1.60 -8.47 -5.13
CA PHE A 41 2.83 -8.36 -4.34
C PHE A 41 3.22 -6.90 -4.11
N LEU A 42 3.14 -6.04 -5.13
CA LEU A 42 3.50 -4.61 -5.00
C LEU A 42 2.59 -3.88 -4.00
N VAL A 43 1.31 -4.22 -3.97
CA VAL A 43 0.31 -3.57 -3.08
C VAL A 43 0.38 -4.14 -1.66
N LEU A 44 0.37 -5.46 -1.51
CA LEU A 44 0.23 -6.13 -0.21
C LEU A 44 1.57 -6.50 0.44
N GLY A 45 2.64 -6.60 -0.34
CA GLY A 45 3.96 -6.99 0.15
C GLY A 45 4.03 -8.43 0.66
N THR A 46 5.05 -8.72 1.48
CA THR A 46 5.26 -10.04 2.12
C THR A 46 5.13 -10.00 3.65
N GLU A 47 4.77 -8.86 4.21
CA GLU A 47 4.83 -8.64 5.66
C GLU A 47 3.58 -9.10 6.42
N GLY A 48 2.57 -9.59 5.71
CA GLY A 48 1.38 -10.24 6.27
C GLY A 48 1.37 -11.73 5.98
N GLY A 49 1.11 -12.57 6.97
CA GLY A 49 0.72 -13.97 6.76
C GLY A 49 -0.79 -14.07 6.55
N THR A 50 -1.25 -15.19 6.00
CA THR A 50 -2.66 -15.58 6.08
C THR A 50 -2.88 -16.45 7.31
N PHE A 51 -4.13 -16.77 7.65
CA PHE A 51 -4.42 -17.73 8.71
C PHE A 51 -3.83 -19.13 8.41
N TYR A 52 -3.73 -19.49 7.12
CA TYR A 52 -3.29 -20.80 6.64
C TYR A 52 -1.82 -20.84 6.22
N ALA A 53 -1.19 -19.71 5.91
CA ALA A 53 0.21 -19.63 5.50
C ALA A 53 0.98 -18.61 6.35
N SER A 54 2.16 -19.00 6.85
CA SER A 54 2.99 -18.09 7.62
C SER A 54 3.59 -16.98 6.72
N GLN A 55 3.85 -15.81 7.30
CA GLN A 55 4.57 -14.71 6.61
C GLN A 55 5.88 -15.20 5.96
N LYS A 56 6.63 -16.08 6.65
CA LYS A 56 7.91 -16.60 6.15
C LYS A 56 7.75 -17.44 4.89
N ASP A 57 6.72 -18.27 4.83
CA ASP A 57 6.46 -19.13 3.68
C ASP A 57 5.96 -18.30 2.49
N LEU A 58 5.06 -17.37 2.72
CA LEU A 58 4.56 -16.44 1.70
C LEU A 58 5.67 -15.54 1.15
N THR A 59 6.63 -15.11 1.99
CA THR A 59 7.81 -14.35 1.55
C THR A 59 8.69 -15.17 0.62
N LYS A 60 8.98 -16.43 0.97
CA LYS A 60 9.79 -17.33 0.12
C LYS A 60 9.11 -17.60 -1.22
N GLU A 61 7.83 -17.88 -1.19
CA GLU A 61 7.03 -18.15 -2.39
C GLU A 61 7.01 -16.94 -3.33
N ASN A 62 6.77 -15.73 -2.81
CA ASN A 62 6.75 -14.51 -3.61
C ASN A 62 8.14 -14.19 -4.20
N VAL A 63 9.23 -14.36 -3.45
CA VAL A 63 10.58 -14.14 -3.99
C VAL A 63 10.93 -15.16 -5.08
N SER A 64 10.52 -16.42 -4.94
CA SER A 64 10.72 -17.45 -5.99
C SER A 64 9.91 -17.09 -7.24
N PHE A 65 8.64 -16.74 -7.09
CA PHE A 65 7.79 -16.29 -8.18
C PHE A 65 8.40 -15.07 -8.92
N LEU A 66 8.87 -14.04 -8.18
CA LEU A 66 9.48 -12.86 -8.80
C LEU A 66 10.69 -13.23 -9.68
N LYS A 67 11.55 -14.14 -9.21
CA LYS A 67 12.72 -14.62 -9.98
C LYS A 67 12.31 -15.35 -11.25
N GLU A 68 11.34 -16.26 -11.15
CA GLU A 68 10.83 -17.04 -12.28
C GLU A 68 10.19 -16.11 -13.31
N TYR A 69 9.36 -15.17 -12.89
CA TYR A 69 8.70 -14.22 -13.79
C TYR A 69 9.71 -13.27 -14.46
N ALA A 70 10.69 -12.74 -13.70
CA ALA A 70 11.75 -11.90 -14.23
C ALA A 70 12.62 -12.59 -15.28
N ALA A 71 12.82 -13.90 -15.15
CA ALA A 71 13.56 -14.70 -16.14
C ALA A 71 12.70 -15.06 -17.37
N LYS A 72 11.41 -15.38 -17.16
CA LYS A 72 10.49 -15.85 -18.21
C LYS A 72 10.02 -14.72 -19.12
N ASP A 73 9.55 -13.61 -18.54
CA ASP A 73 9.01 -12.48 -19.30
C ASP A 73 9.41 -11.13 -18.62
N PRO A 74 10.68 -10.73 -18.79
CA PRO A 74 11.19 -9.51 -18.15
C PRO A 74 10.56 -8.23 -18.71
N VAL A 75 10.03 -8.23 -19.93
CA VAL A 75 9.37 -7.06 -20.53
C VAL A 75 8.01 -6.83 -19.88
N ALA A 76 7.17 -7.87 -19.80
CA ALA A 76 5.89 -7.77 -19.12
C ALA A 76 6.07 -7.46 -17.63
N PHE A 77 7.07 -8.04 -16.98
CA PHE A 77 7.42 -7.69 -15.59
C PHE A 77 7.74 -6.19 -15.45
N TYR A 78 8.60 -5.65 -16.34
CA TYR A 78 8.95 -4.22 -16.31
C TYR A 78 7.71 -3.33 -16.49
N ASN A 79 6.83 -3.66 -17.43
CA ASN A 79 5.62 -2.87 -17.69
C ASN A 79 4.74 -2.76 -16.44
N VAL A 80 4.56 -3.86 -15.69
CA VAL A 80 3.81 -3.83 -14.42
C VAL A 80 4.49 -2.91 -13.39
N LEU A 81 5.84 -2.89 -13.32
CA LEU A 81 6.54 -1.97 -12.42
C LEU A 81 6.38 -0.51 -12.83
N ASP A 82 6.45 -0.22 -14.13
CA ASP A 82 6.34 1.15 -14.66
C ASP A 82 4.92 1.70 -14.43
N GLU A 83 3.89 0.91 -14.71
CA GLU A 83 2.50 1.23 -14.38
C GLU A 83 2.31 1.45 -12.86
N ALA A 84 2.84 0.53 -12.05
CA ALA A 84 2.73 0.61 -10.59
C ALA A 84 3.40 1.87 -10.01
N ASP A 85 4.51 2.31 -10.60
CA ASP A 85 5.20 3.54 -10.20
C ASP A 85 4.41 4.78 -10.65
N ALA A 86 3.89 4.79 -11.89
CA ALA A 86 3.09 5.89 -12.44
C ALA A 86 1.81 6.12 -11.64
N ASP A 87 1.10 5.05 -11.30
CA ASP A 87 -0.19 5.08 -10.60
C ASP A 87 -0.05 5.11 -9.08
N ASN A 88 1.20 5.02 -8.57
CA ASN A 88 1.51 4.98 -7.14
C ASN A 88 0.72 3.89 -6.37
N ILE A 89 0.61 2.70 -6.97
CA ILE A 89 -0.20 1.62 -6.39
C ILE A 89 0.48 0.91 -5.20
N ALA A 90 1.79 1.03 -5.04
CA ALA A 90 2.54 0.40 -3.96
C ALA A 90 2.51 1.27 -2.68
N PRO A 91 1.83 0.86 -1.58
CA PRO A 91 1.80 1.61 -0.32
C PRO A 91 3.18 1.74 0.32
N ARG A 92 4.04 0.77 0.06
CA ARG A 92 5.44 0.73 0.48
C ARG A 92 6.33 0.65 -0.75
N HIS A 93 7.06 1.71 -1.00
CA HIS A 93 7.96 1.78 -2.15
C HIS A 93 9.07 0.71 -2.12
N SER A 94 9.41 0.17 -0.95
CA SER A 94 10.38 -0.92 -0.79
C SER A 94 10.00 -2.21 -1.52
N THR A 95 8.70 -2.53 -1.66
CA THR A 95 8.25 -3.71 -2.44
C THR A 95 8.55 -3.55 -3.92
N LEU A 96 8.35 -2.34 -4.45
CA LEU A 96 8.67 -2.00 -5.84
C LEU A 96 10.18 -2.04 -6.08
N LEU A 97 11.00 -1.52 -5.14
CA LEU A 97 12.45 -1.57 -5.23
C LEU A 97 12.99 -3.00 -5.17
N LEU A 98 12.40 -3.88 -4.35
CA LEU A 98 12.75 -5.30 -4.32
C LEU A 98 12.44 -5.98 -5.66
N ALA A 99 11.25 -5.77 -6.21
CA ALA A 99 10.87 -6.33 -7.51
C ALA A 99 11.78 -5.79 -8.64
N LEU A 100 12.10 -4.50 -8.63
CA LEU A 100 13.05 -3.88 -9.58
C LEU A 100 14.45 -4.50 -9.46
N ALA A 101 14.94 -4.74 -8.24
CA ALA A 101 16.24 -5.37 -8.00
C ALA A 101 16.26 -6.83 -8.48
N VAL A 102 15.18 -7.58 -8.28
CA VAL A 102 15.02 -8.95 -8.81
C VAL A 102 15.03 -8.92 -10.33
N LEU A 103 14.24 -8.07 -10.97
CA LEU A 103 14.23 -7.92 -12.43
C LEU A 103 15.61 -7.57 -12.97
N TYR A 104 16.27 -6.55 -12.41
CA TYR A 104 17.61 -6.12 -12.81
C TYR A 104 18.66 -7.22 -12.71
N THR A 105 18.55 -8.09 -11.71
CA THR A 105 19.55 -9.14 -11.43
C THR A 105 19.30 -10.45 -12.17
N HIS A 106 18.03 -10.78 -12.46
CA HIS A 106 17.65 -12.09 -13.04
C HIS A 106 17.27 -12.02 -14.53
N THR A 107 17.03 -10.82 -15.11
CA THR A 107 16.80 -10.72 -16.56
C THR A 107 18.09 -10.99 -17.34
N ASP A 108 18.00 -11.69 -18.45
CA ASP A 108 19.06 -11.84 -19.46
C ASP A 108 18.97 -10.78 -20.57
N LYS A 109 17.84 -10.05 -20.67
CA LYS A 109 17.56 -9.05 -21.70
C LYS A 109 18.29 -7.74 -21.41
N GLN A 110 19.23 -7.38 -22.29
CA GLN A 110 20.00 -6.12 -22.16
C GLN A 110 19.09 -4.91 -22.35
N GLU A 111 18.12 -4.96 -23.26
CA GLU A 111 17.14 -3.91 -23.50
C GLU A 111 16.35 -3.51 -22.24
N VAL A 112 15.94 -4.51 -21.42
CA VAL A 112 15.26 -4.26 -20.15
C VAL A 112 16.19 -3.58 -19.16
N ARG A 113 17.46 -3.98 -19.08
CA ARG A 113 18.47 -3.30 -18.24
C ARG A 113 18.71 -1.86 -18.68
N ASP A 114 18.72 -1.60 -19.98
CA ASP A 114 18.90 -0.25 -20.53
C ASP A 114 17.68 0.63 -20.23
N THR A 115 16.46 0.06 -20.31
CA THR A 115 15.23 0.76 -19.92
C THR A 115 15.22 1.07 -18.43
N ILE A 116 15.60 0.10 -17.57
CA ILE A 116 15.76 0.33 -16.12
C ILE A 116 16.75 1.46 -15.87
N LYS A 117 17.89 1.49 -16.60
CA LYS A 117 18.90 2.54 -16.47
C LYS A 117 18.33 3.92 -16.84
N ALA A 118 17.59 4.02 -17.94
CA ALA A 118 16.97 5.27 -18.40
C ALA A 118 15.95 5.82 -17.41
N ARG A 119 15.20 4.94 -16.74
CA ARG A 119 14.14 5.29 -15.78
C ARG A 119 14.56 5.17 -14.31
N PHE A 120 15.83 4.90 -14.04
CA PHE A 120 16.32 4.58 -12.69
C PHE A 120 15.96 5.64 -11.65
N THR A 121 16.12 6.90 -11.97
CA THR A 121 15.85 8.02 -11.05
C THR A 121 14.36 8.26 -10.80
N SER A 122 13.45 7.76 -11.65
CA SER A 122 12.00 7.80 -11.39
C SER A 122 11.59 6.78 -10.35
N PHE A 123 12.17 5.58 -10.37
CA PHE A 123 11.96 4.56 -9.35
C PHE A 123 12.73 4.88 -8.05
N VAL A 124 14.00 5.26 -8.19
CA VAL A 124 14.92 5.50 -7.07
C VAL A 124 15.02 7.01 -6.79
N ARG A 125 14.00 7.55 -6.14
CA ARG A 125 13.80 9.00 -5.97
C ARG A 125 14.62 9.60 -4.83
N THR A 126 14.87 8.83 -3.78
CA THR A 126 15.52 9.31 -2.53
C THR A 126 16.79 8.52 -2.21
N GLY A 127 17.62 9.04 -1.30
CA GLY A 127 18.79 8.31 -0.79
C GLY A 127 18.41 7.00 -0.11
N THR A 128 17.29 6.97 0.63
CA THR A 128 16.77 5.71 1.22
C THR A 128 16.45 4.69 0.14
N HIS A 129 15.77 5.08 -0.93
CA HIS A 129 15.47 4.18 -2.05
C HIS A 129 16.75 3.66 -2.70
N LEU A 130 17.78 4.50 -2.83
CA LEU A 130 19.07 4.10 -3.39
C LEU A 130 19.75 3.03 -2.52
N PHE A 131 19.77 3.22 -1.20
CA PHE A 131 20.36 2.28 -0.27
C PHE A 131 19.60 0.95 -0.26
N GLU A 132 18.26 0.96 -0.22
CA GLU A 132 17.42 -0.24 -0.25
C GLU A 132 17.59 -0.99 -1.59
N PHE A 133 17.61 -0.30 -2.73
CA PHE A 133 17.85 -0.94 -4.02
C PHE A 133 19.23 -1.62 -4.07
N VAL A 134 20.28 -0.94 -3.59
CA VAL A 134 21.62 -1.53 -3.53
C VAL A 134 21.67 -2.73 -2.60
N GLU A 135 21.05 -2.65 -1.43
CA GLU A 135 20.93 -3.75 -0.51
C GLU A 135 20.27 -4.96 -1.18
N TYR A 136 19.12 -4.78 -1.83
CA TYR A 136 18.42 -5.85 -2.53
C TYR A 136 19.23 -6.44 -3.70
N VAL A 137 19.89 -5.60 -4.52
CA VAL A 137 20.74 -6.10 -5.60
C VAL A 137 21.89 -6.93 -5.04
N THR A 138 22.52 -6.50 -3.93
CA THR A 138 23.66 -7.22 -3.33
C THR A 138 23.26 -8.54 -2.66
N MET A 139 21.99 -8.74 -2.34
CA MET A 139 21.47 -10.06 -1.93
C MET A 139 21.52 -11.10 -3.05
N PHE A 140 21.39 -10.67 -4.31
CA PHE A 140 21.29 -11.58 -5.47
C PHE A 140 22.57 -11.64 -6.32
N ARG A 141 23.36 -10.57 -6.35
CA ARG A 141 24.62 -10.54 -7.13
C ARG A 141 25.65 -9.59 -6.53
N LYS A 142 26.93 -9.85 -6.82
CA LYS A 142 28.04 -8.98 -6.42
C LYS A 142 28.06 -7.67 -7.22
N TRP A 143 28.79 -6.68 -6.73
CA TRP A 143 29.06 -5.41 -7.41
C TRP A 143 29.67 -5.63 -8.79
N GLY A 144 29.07 -5.01 -9.81
CA GLY A 144 29.52 -5.06 -11.19
C GLY A 144 29.49 -3.69 -11.86
N ARG A 145 30.02 -3.59 -13.07
CA ARG A 145 30.08 -2.34 -13.85
C ARG A 145 28.68 -1.70 -14.05
N GLY A 146 27.64 -2.51 -14.32
CA GLY A 146 26.28 -2.01 -14.52
C GLY A 146 25.74 -1.32 -13.27
N LEU A 147 25.87 -1.94 -12.08
CA LEU A 147 25.42 -1.34 -10.82
C LEU A 147 26.19 -0.05 -10.51
N ARG A 148 27.52 -0.02 -10.71
CA ARG A 148 28.34 1.20 -10.56
C ARG A 148 27.83 2.34 -11.45
N SER A 149 27.51 2.03 -12.71
CA SER A 149 26.97 3.02 -13.66
C SER A 149 25.61 3.56 -13.23
N LEU A 150 24.69 2.69 -12.73
CA LEU A 150 23.40 3.12 -12.20
C LEU A 150 23.57 4.06 -11.01
N ILE A 151 24.40 3.68 -10.05
CA ILE A 151 24.65 4.50 -8.86
C ILE A 151 25.31 5.82 -9.24
N SER A 152 26.34 5.82 -10.10
CA SER A 152 26.99 7.03 -10.58
C SER A 152 25.98 7.96 -11.25
N SER A 153 25.15 7.46 -12.17
CA SER A 153 24.14 8.26 -12.85
C SER A 153 23.12 8.89 -11.89
N TRP A 154 22.76 8.17 -10.81
CA TRP A 154 21.82 8.70 -9.81
C TRP A 154 22.35 10.00 -9.15
N TYR A 155 23.66 10.10 -8.90
CA TYR A 155 24.27 11.30 -8.35
C TYR A 155 24.48 12.40 -9.40
N THR A 156 24.98 12.03 -10.60
CA THR A 156 25.47 13.00 -11.59
C THR A 156 24.36 13.66 -12.41
N THR A 157 23.16 13.09 -12.45
CA THR A 157 22.02 13.63 -13.23
C THR A 157 21.15 14.62 -12.46
N LYS A 158 21.39 14.80 -11.16
CA LYS A 158 20.60 15.70 -10.31
C LYS A 158 21.13 17.13 -10.35
N LYS A 159 20.23 18.10 -10.10
CA LYS A 159 20.65 19.48 -9.84
C LYS A 159 21.42 19.55 -8.51
N PRO A 160 22.39 20.44 -8.36
CA PRO A 160 23.19 20.55 -7.14
C PRO A 160 22.36 20.74 -5.86
N SER A 161 21.34 21.61 -5.90
CA SER A 161 20.43 21.86 -4.77
C SER A 161 19.63 20.61 -4.38
N ASP A 162 19.10 19.88 -5.37
CA ASP A 162 18.30 18.67 -5.14
C ASP A 162 19.18 17.55 -4.58
N LEU A 163 20.40 17.40 -5.15
CA LEU A 163 21.36 16.43 -4.64
C LEU A 163 21.75 16.75 -3.20
N ALA A 164 22.09 18.00 -2.90
CA ALA A 164 22.44 18.44 -1.55
C ALA A 164 21.32 18.13 -0.55
N TYR A 165 20.07 18.45 -0.91
CA TYR A 165 18.90 18.14 -0.09
C TYR A 165 18.77 16.63 0.20
N LEU A 166 18.94 15.79 -0.82
CA LEU A 166 18.84 14.33 -0.68
C LEU A 166 19.98 13.77 0.17
N LEU A 167 21.21 14.29 0.02
CA LEU A 167 22.37 13.85 0.80
C LEU A 167 22.25 14.21 2.28
N VAL A 168 21.77 15.40 2.58
CA VAL A 168 21.56 15.84 3.97
C VAL A 168 20.38 15.13 4.62
N LYS A 169 19.28 14.95 3.88
CA LYS A 169 18.06 14.34 4.41
C LYS A 169 18.20 12.83 4.64
N TYR A 170 18.82 12.11 3.73
CA TYR A 170 18.88 10.64 3.70
C TYR A 170 20.33 10.14 3.85
N ARG A 171 20.98 10.46 4.95
CA ARG A 171 22.42 10.24 5.12
C ARG A 171 22.85 8.77 5.14
N GLN A 172 22.00 7.90 5.69
CA GLN A 172 22.31 6.46 5.82
C GLN A 172 21.05 5.61 5.96
N ARG A 173 21.12 4.35 5.51
CA ARG A 173 20.08 3.33 5.70
C ARG A 173 20.67 1.93 5.54
N GLY A 174 20.24 0.95 6.34
CA GLY A 174 20.63 -0.45 6.19
C GLY A 174 22.15 -0.70 6.23
N GLY A 175 22.92 0.13 6.96
CA GLY A 175 24.39 0.06 6.99
C GLY A 175 25.09 0.78 5.83
N TRP A 176 24.34 1.29 4.84
CA TRP A 176 24.88 2.05 3.72
C TRP A 176 24.88 3.57 3.98
N THR A 177 25.95 4.25 3.55
CA THR A 177 26.05 5.72 3.50
C THR A 177 26.30 6.17 2.06
N HIS A 178 26.02 7.44 1.76
CA HIS A 178 26.40 8.02 0.46
C HIS A 178 27.89 7.91 0.19
N ARG A 179 28.72 8.09 1.22
CA ARG A 179 30.17 7.92 1.14
C ARG A 179 30.57 6.53 0.64
N ASP A 180 29.93 5.49 1.16
CA ASP A 180 30.23 4.10 0.76
C ASP A 180 29.85 3.87 -0.70
N LEU A 181 28.65 4.29 -1.11
CA LEU A 181 28.18 4.13 -2.48
C LEU A 181 29.07 4.90 -3.48
N LEU A 182 29.42 6.14 -3.18
CA LEU A 182 30.28 6.98 -4.03
C LEU A 182 31.68 6.38 -4.19
N ARG A 183 32.26 5.84 -3.12
CA ARG A 183 33.54 5.14 -3.17
C ARG A 183 33.50 3.87 -4.00
N LEU A 184 32.41 3.11 -3.92
CA LEU A 184 32.24 1.88 -4.68
C LEU A 184 31.85 2.12 -6.13
N ALA A 185 31.14 3.21 -6.43
CA ALA A 185 30.71 3.54 -7.78
C ALA A 185 31.85 4.06 -8.67
N HIS A 186 32.88 4.71 -8.08
CA HIS A 186 34.05 5.29 -8.78
C HIS A 186 33.70 6.24 -9.92
N GLY A 187 32.52 6.84 -9.96
CA GLY A 187 32.04 7.56 -11.13
C GLY A 187 31.48 8.94 -10.84
N THR A 188 32.31 9.97 -10.98
CA THR A 188 31.89 11.38 -10.96
C THR A 188 32.31 12.13 -12.24
N LYS A 189 32.81 11.42 -13.26
CA LYS A 189 33.39 12.01 -14.46
C LYS A 189 32.42 12.90 -15.23
N ASP A 190 31.14 12.51 -15.27
CA ASP A 190 30.08 13.21 -16.01
C ASP A 190 29.36 14.28 -15.16
N ALA A 191 29.82 14.54 -13.94
CA ALA A 191 29.24 15.56 -13.06
C ALA A 191 29.73 16.98 -13.44
N THR A 192 28.83 17.98 -13.34
CA THR A 192 29.23 19.39 -13.40
C THR A 192 30.10 19.75 -12.20
N SER A 193 30.79 20.91 -12.26
CA SER A 193 31.62 21.39 -11.13
C SER A 193 30.82 21.51 -9.84
N GLU A 194 29.61 22.08 -9.92
CA GLU A 194 28.71 22.29 -8.77
C GLU A 194 28.24 20.96 -8.16
N VAL A 195 27.91 19.96 -8.99
CA VAL A 195 27.54 18.61 -8.52
C VAL A 195 28.75 17.93 -7.88
N ARG A 196 29.96 18.09 -8.41
CA ARG A 196 31.18 17.55 -7.78
C ARG A 196 31.41 18.13 -6.39
N ASN A 197 31.21 19.44 -6.20
CA ASN A 197 31.33 20.06 -4.89
C ASN A 197 30.42 19.41 -3.85
N VAL A 198 29.17 19.14 -4.23
CA VAL A 198 28.21 18.46 -3.37
C VAL A 198 28.60 17.00 -3.12
N ILE A 199 29.14 16.30 -4.11
CA ILE A 199 29.67 14.94 -3.95
C ILE A 199 30.90 14.92 -3.03
N ASP A 200 31.82 15.87 -3.20
CA ASP A 200 33.02 16.01 -2.35
C ASP A 200 32.63 16.26 -0.89
N TYR A 201 31.64 17.13 -0.65
CA TYR A 201 31.06 17.26 0.69
C TYR A 201 30.52 15.91 1.25
N ALA A 202 29.80 15.13 0.45
CA ALA A 202 29.27 13.85 0.92
C ALA A 202 30.37 12.83 1.28
N VAL A 203 31.54 12.91 0.64
CA VAL A 203 32.67 12.00 0.87
C VAL A 203 33.60 12.49 1.97
N HIS A 204 33.83 13.79 2.06
CA HIS A 204 34.87 14.38 2.89
C HIS A 204 34.35 15.31 4.00
N GLY A 205 33.08 15.76 3.94
CA GLY A 205 32.56 16.84 4.77
C GLY A 205 32.94 18.22 4.25
N ILE A 206 32.76 19.24 5.08
CA ILE A 206 33.29 20.58 4.78
C ILE A 206 34.81 20.52 4.86
N VAL A 207 35.47 20.96 3.81
CA VAL A 207 36.95 21.03 3.72
C VAL A 207 37.37 22.49 3.77
N THR A 208 38.20 22.84 4.75
CA THR A 208 38.73 24.19 4.89
C THR A 208 39.92 24.44 3.93
N ILE A 209 40.25 25.71 3.71
CA ILE A 209 41.48 26.10 2.93
C ILE A 209 42.70 25.45 3.55
N GLU A 210 42.76 25.41 4.86
CA GLU A 210 43.86 24.82 5.60
C GLU A 210 44.00 23.30 5.36
N ASP A 211 42.88 22.56 5.35
CA ASP A 211 42.85 21.12 5.05
C ASP A 211 43.27 20.84 3.60
N ALA A 212 42.78 21.65 2.65
CA ALA A 212 43.14 21.53 1.24
C ALA A 212 44.63 21.78 1.03
N SER A 213 45.19 22.78 1.71
CA SER A 213 46.63 23.12 1.65
C SER A 213 47.52 22.04 2.25
N LYS A 214 47.07 21.39 3.34
CA LYS A 214 47.84 20.33 4.00
C LYS A 214 47.85 19.01 3.24
N THR A 215 46.79 18.70 2.51
CA THR A 215 46.64 17.37 1.91
C THR A 215 46.84 17.34 0.40
N GLY A 216 46.73 18.48 -0.30
CA GLY A 216 46.87 18.61 -1.77
C GLY A 216 45.82 17.77 -2.55
N LYS A 217 44.80 17.24 -1.88
CA LYS A 217 43.85 16.28 -2.45
C LYS A 217 42.51 16.89 -2.81
N PHE A 218 42.21 18.10 -2.39
CA PHE A 218 40.91 18.71 -2.56
C PHE A 218 40.94 19.81 -3.61
N THR A 219 40.01 19.72 -4.56
CA THR A 219 39.86 20.73 -5.63
C THR A 219 38.86 21.82 -5.27
N THR A 220 38.09 21.64 -4.18
CA THR A 220 37.02 22.55 -3.78
C THR A 220 37.11 22.85 -2.29
N VAL A 221 37.27 24.12 -1.99
CA VAL A 221 37.14 24.66 -0.65
C VAL A 221 35.90 25.54 -0.69
N ASN A 222 34.91 25.28 0.17
CA ASN A 222 34.15 26.25 0.94
C ASN A 222 32.66 26.35 0.89
N ASP A 223 32.17 26.83 2.02
CA ASP A 223 30.85 27.29 2.39
C ASP A 223 30.13 28.13 1.33
N ASP A 224 30.84 29.01 0.61
CA ASP A 224 30.25 29.92 -0.37
C ASP A 224 29.80 29.25 -1.68
N VAL A 225 30.18 28.00 -1.92
CA VAL A 225 29.89 27.24 -3.15
C VAL A 225 28.88 26.10 -2.92
N LEU A 226 28.60 25.79 -1.67
CA LEU A 226 27.67 24.72 -1.31
C LEU A 226 26.24 25.24 -1.22
N PRO A 227 25.25 24.44 -1.66
CA PRO A 227 23.84 24.80 -1.48
C PRO A 227 23.47 25.08 -0.01
N GLU A 228 22.61 26.07 0.21
CA GLU A 228 22.20 26.58 1.52
C GLU A 228 21.76 25.48 2.51
N VAL A 229 21.13 24.40 2.02
CA VAL A 229 20.70 23.27 2.84
C VAL A 229 21.88 22.60 3.56
N ILE A 230 23.06 22.54 2.95
CA ILE A 230 24.27 21.98 3.56
C ILE A 230 24.79 22.94 4.63
N THR A 231 24.87 24.22 4.32
CA THR A 231 25.37 25.26 5.25
C THR A 231 24.47 25.33 6.49
N GLN A 232 23.16 25.44 6.30
CA GLN A 232 22.21 25.45 7.41
C GLN A 232 22.25 24.14 8.23
N PHE A 233 22.41 23.00 7.57
CA PHE A 233 22.53 21.72 8.27
C PHE A 233 23.75 21.66 9.17
N GLU A 234 24.92 22.05 8.70
CA GLU A 234 26.15 22.05 9.50
C GLU A 234 26.07 23.10 10.64
N GLN A 235 25.45 24.25 10.40
CA GLN A 235 25.20 25.27 11.43
C GLN A 235 24.20 24.75 12.51
N ALA A 236 23.12 24.10 12.09
CA ALA A 236 22.15 23.50 13.03
C ALA A 236 22.80 22.38 13.85
N LYS A 237 23.64 21.57 13.24
CA LYS A 237 24.42 20.51 13.90
C LYS A 237 25.45 21.06 14.88
N ALA A 238 26.06 22.19 14.56
CA ALA A 238 26.99 22.92 15.44
C ALA A 238 26.27 23.71 16.55
N GLY A 239 24.94 23.83 16.50
CA GLY A 239 24.14 24.61 17.46
C GLY A 239 24.23 26.12 17.24
N THR A 240 24.73 26.58 16.09
CA THR A 240 24.87 28.01 15.75
C THR A 240 23.65 28.56 15.00
N LEU A 241 22.75 27.70 14.52
CA LEU A 241 21.48 28.08 13.89
C LEU A 241 20.30 27.49 14.67
N SER A 242 19.34 28.37 15.01
CA SER A 242 18.11 27.94 15.65
C SER A 242 17.28 27.03 14.70
N PRO A 243 16.70 25.90 15.18
CA PRO A 243 15.80 25.08 14.37
C PRO A 243 14.63 25.86 13.78
N VAL A 244 14.18 26.92 14.45
CA VAL A 244 13.11 27.82 13.97
C VAL A 244 13.56 28.65 12.78
N ASP A 245 14.84 28.97 12.65
CA ASP A 245 15.41 29.77 11.57
C ASP A 245 15.94 28.91 10.42
N ALA A 246 16.06 27.60 10.61
CA ALA A 246 16.57 26.63 9.64
C ALA A 246 15.55 26.37 8.51
N THR A 247 15.35 27.35 7.64
CA THR A 247 14.28 27.36 6.60
C THR A 247 14.52 26.38 5.46
N ALA A 248 15.77 26.07 5.14
CA ALA A 248 16.15 25.08 4.11
C ALA A 248 16.05 23.64 4.62
N LEU A 249 15.89 23.40 5.92
CA LEU A 249 15.89 22.08 6.53
C LEU A 249 14.47 21.52 6.66
N SER A 250 14.31 20.26 6.31
CA SER A 250 13.11 19.50 6.69
C SER A 250 13.24 18.97 8.11
N TRP A 251 12.12 18.54 8.70
CA TRP A 251 12.07 18.03 10.08
C TRP A 251 13.06 16.88 10.35
N GLU A 252 13.32 16.00 9.37
CA GLU A 252 14.28 14.89 9.52
C GLU A 252 15.74 15.32 9.59
N MET A 253 16.04 16.52 9.13
CA MET A 253 17.40 17.10 9.16
C MET A 253 17.70 17.80 10.48
N LEU A 254 16.66 18.15 11.24
CA LEU A 254 16.81 18.84 12.52
C LEU A 254 17.38 17.90 13.60
N PRO A 255 18.15 18.42 14.56
CA PRO A 255 18.61 17.67 15.71
C PRO A 255 17.45 17.04 16.50
N THR A 256 17.65 15.84 17.04
CA THR A 256 16.59 15.13 17.80
C THR A 256 16.09 15.94 18.99
N GLU A 257 16.96 16.73 19.64
CA GLU A 257 16.58 17.58 20.79
C GLU A 257 15.63 18.69 20.36
N ALA A 258 15.83 19.29 19.19
CA ALA A 258 14.94 20.31 18.65
C ALA A 258 13.51 19.77 18.40
N LEU A 259 13.37 18.50 18.04
CA LEU A 259 12.07 17.87 17.82
C LEU A 259 11.33 17.50 19.12
N LYS A 260 11.91 17.75 20.28
CA LYS A 260 11.22 17.67 21.59
C LYS A 260 10.51 18.97 21.95
N ASP A 261 10.86 20.08 21.29
CA ASP A 261 10.24 21.37 21.50
C ASP A 261 8.97 21.52 20.63
N PRO A 262 7.79 21.75 21.22
CA PRO A 262 6.54 22.01 20.49
C PRO A 262 6.64 23.16 19.49
N LEU A 263 7.39 24.24 19.81
CA LEU A 263 7.52 25.41 18.95
C LEU A 263 8.21 25.09 17.62
N THR A 264 9.14 24.13 17.60
CA THR A 264 9.76 23.65 16.36
C THR A 264 8.71 23.07 15.40
N TRP A 265 7.77 22.26 15.91
CA TRP A 265 6.71 21.69 15.08
C TRP A 265 5.70 22.74 14.63
N VAL A 266 5.35 23.69 15.50
CA VAL A 266 4.49 24.84 15.13
C VAL A 266 5.11 25.60 13.95
N ALA A 267 6.40 25.92 14.01
CA ALA A 267 7.12 26.60 12.93
C ALA A 267 7.12 25.79 11.62
N LEU A 268 7.36 24.46 11.67
CA LEU A 268 7.30 23.57 10.51
C LEU A 268 5.92 23.53 9.87
N ILE A 269 4.85 23.47 10.68
CA ILE A 269 3.47 23.48 10.21
C ILE A 269 3.14 24.83 9.54
N GLN A 270 3.44 25.95 10.19
CA GLN A 270 3.16 27.30 9.69
C GLN A 270 3.88 27.62 8.37
N ARG A 271 5.09 27.14 8.19
CA ARG A 271 5.86 27.30 6.95
C ARG A 271 5.37 26.42 5.81
N GLY A 272 4.50 25.43 6.06
CA GLY A 272 4.10 24.44 5.07
C GLY A 272 5.19 23.44 4.70
N ASN A 273 6.30 23.40 5.42
CA ASN A 273 7.47 22.53 5.15
C ASN A 273 7.33 21.12 5.72
N LEU A 274 6.18 20.78 6.34
CA LEU A 274 5.89 19.44 6.81
C LEU A 274 5.12 18.65 5.73
N PRO A 275 5.76 17.69 5.02
CA PRO A 275 5.07 16.88 4.03
C PRO A 275 3.88 16.12 4.64
N TYR A 276 2.83 15.86 3.85
CA TYR A 276 1.60 15.23 4.33
C TYR A 276 1.86 13.90 5.03
N THR A 277 2.65 13.01 4.40
CA THR A 277 3.02 11.71 4.99
C THR A 277 3.89 11.83 6.26
N ALA A 278 4.73 12.86 6.34
CA ALA A 278 5.50 13.16 7.55
C ALA A 278 4.58 13.63 8.67
N MET A 279 3.59 14.48 8.36
CA MET A 279 2.57 14.92 9.31
C MET A 279 1.81 13.72 9.89
N LEU A 280 1.29 12.81 9.04
CA LEU A 280 0.60 11.60 9.48
C LEU A 280 1.42 10.77 10.48
N ARG A 281 2.71 10.55 10.19
CA ARG A 281 3.62 9.74 11.03
C ARG A 281 3.95 10.38 12.37
N ASN A 282 3.90 11.71 12.47
CA ASN A 282 4.31 12.44 13.65
C ASN A 282 3.16 12.96 14.52
N LEU A 283 1.88 12.72 14.14
CA LEU A 283 0.71 13.16 14.91
C LEU A 283 0.77 12.73 16.38
N GLY A 284 1.09 11.44 16.62
CA GLY A 284 1.22 10.92 17.99
C GLY A 284 2.31 11.63 18.78
N ARG A 285 3.49 11.82 18.18
CA ARG A 285 4.60 12.55 18.82
C ARG A 285 4.24 14.00 19.09
N MET A 286 3.69 14.70 18.10
CA MET A 286 3.26 16.09 18.26
C MET A 286 2.21 16.22 19.37
N THR A 287 1.28 15.26 19.48
CA THR A 287 0.30 15.23 20.56
C THR A 287 0.96 15.02 21.93
N SER A 288 1.88 14.05 22.02
CA SER A 288 2.52 13.69 23.29
C SER A 288 3.37 14.82 23.90
N ILE A 289 3.96 15.68 23.07
CA ILE A 289 4.77 16.83 23.51
C ILE A 289 3.97 18.14 23.59
N GLY A 290 2.64 18.11 23.35
CA GLY A 290 1.76 19.25 23.57
C GLY A 290 1.66 20.26 22.42
N VAL A 291 2.06 19.90 21.18
CA VAL A 291 1.94 20.79 19.99
C VAL A 291 0.49 21.26 19.76
N PHE A 292 -0.49 20.42 20.10
CA PHE A 292 -1.92 20.69 19.93
C PHE A 292 -2.62 21.14 21.23
N SER A 293 -1.87 21.78 22.14
CA SER A 293 -2.45 22.32 23.36
C SER A 293 -3.21 23.63 23.10
N ASP A 294 -2.84 24.37 22.05
CA ASP A 294 -3.55 25.57 21.61
C ASP A 294 -4.55 25.24 20.48
N GLY A 295 -5.68 25.91 20.48
CA GLY A 295 -6.73 25.74 19.47
C GLY A 295 -6.32 26.15 18.06
N PRO A 296 -5.56 27.21 17.82
CA PRO A 296 -5.08 27.60 16.49
C PRO A 296 -4.27 26.53 15.77
N THR A 297 -3.24 25.95 16.42
CA THR A 297 -2.40 24.91 15.81
C THR A 297 -3.18 23.63 15.53
N LEU A 298 -4.07 23.23 16.45
CA LEU A 298 -4.97 22.10 16.24
C LEU A 298 -5.87 22.32 15.01
N ARG A 299 -6.49 23.49 14.87
CA ARG A 299 -7.32 23.81 13.70
C ARG A 299 -6.52 23.82 12.39
N ALA A 300 -5.30 24.36 12.42
CA ALA A 300 -4.43 24.36 11.26
C ALA A 300 -4.11 22.94 10.78
N VAL A 301 -3.77 22.03 11.71
CA VAL A 301 -3.47 20.63 11.36
C VAL A 301 -4.73 19.91 10.86
N VAL A 302 -5.88 20.10 11.48
CA VAL A 302 -7.15 19.53 11.01
C VAL A 302 -7.45 20.00 9.58
N SER A 303 -7.32 21.30 9.29
CA SER A 303 -7.50 21.85 7.95
C SER A 303 -6.52 21.25 6.93
N LEU A 304 -5.25 21.06 7.30
CA LEU A 304 -4.25 20.44 6.43
C LEU A 304 -4.52 18.95 6.18
N LEU A 305 -5.06 18.23 7.16
CA LEU A 305 -5.42 16.81 7.03
C LEU A 305 -6.64 16.61 6.13
N THR A 306 -7.61 17.52 6.17
CA THR A 306 -8.88 17.44 5.43
C THR A 306 -8.84 18.14 4.08
N ASP A 307 -7.74 18.82 3.71
CA ASP A 307 -7.56 19.42 2.38
C ASP A 307 -7.43 18.32 1.32
N GLU A 308 -8.52 18.01 0.65
CA GLU A 308 -8.61 16.99 -0.40
C GLU A 308 -7.56 17.19 -1.49
N SER A 309 -7.35 18.43 -1.94
CA SER A 309 -6.36 18.74 -2.96
C SER A 309 -4.93 18.45 -2.49
N ARG A 310 -4.65 18.62 -1.20
CA ARG A 310 -3.36 18.27 -0.58
C ARG A 310 -3.21 16.76 -0.45
N VAL A 311 -4.27 16.04 -0.05
CA VAL A 311 -4.30 14.57 0.01
C VAL A 311 -3.95 13.99 -1.35
N LEU A 312 -4.65 14.41 -2.41
CA LEU A 312 -4.43 13.93 -3.78
C LEU A 312 -3.03 14.28 -4.31
N ARG A 313 -2.58 15.55 -4.14
CA ARG A 313 -1.22 15.94 -4.55
C ARG A 313 -0.11 15.21 -3.80
N SER A 314 -0.35 14.82 -2.55
CA SER A 314 0.64 14.07 -1.76
C SER A 314 0.83 12.63 -2.23
N ARG A 315 -0.08 12.13 -3.07
CA ARG A 315 -0.14 10.73 -3.51
C ARG A 315 -0.08 9.74 -2.35
N VAL A 316 -0.65 10.12 -1.19
CA VAL A 316 -0.68 9.24 -0.04
C VAL A 316 -1.58 8.04 -0.34
N HIS A 317 -1.04 6.83 -0.15
CA HIS A 317 -1.83 5.62 -0.34
C HIS A 317 -2.88 5.49 0.79
N PRO A 318 -4.15 5.10 0.47
CA PRO A 318 -5.23 4.95 1.46
C PRO A 318 -4.85 4.09 2.66
N PHE A 319 -4.12 3.00 2.45
CA PHE A 319 -3.62 2.15 3.53
C PHE A 319 -2.73 2.91 4.55
N ASN A 320 -1.92 3.86 4.09
CA ASN A 320 -1.07 4.64 4.98
C ASN A 320 -1.89 5.59 5.86
N VAL A 321 -2.99 6.13 5.31
CA VAL A 321 -3.94 6.97 6.08
C VAL A 321 -4.70 6.12 7.09
N LEU A 322 -5.19 4.95 6.69
CA LEU A 322 -5.87 4.00 7.57
C LEU A 322 -4.95 3.54 8.72
N THR A 323 -3.70 3.23 8.41
CA THR A 323 -2.69 2.86 9.43
C THR A 323 -2.44 4.01 10.40
N ALA A 324 -2.36 5.25 9.90
CA ALA A 324 -2.21 6.44 10.73
C ALA A 324 -3.43 6.65 11.63
N LEU A 325 -4.64 6.51 11.09
CA LEU A 325 -5.91 6.58 11.84
C LEU A 325 -5.94 5.54 12.98
N LYS A 326 -5.68 4.28 12.68
CA LYS A 326 -5.70 3.19 13.67
C LYS A 326 -4.64 3.38 14.75
N THR A 327 -3.41 3.77 14.35
CA THR A 327 -2.32 4.02 15.29
C THR A 327 -2.61 5.23 16.17
N TYR A 328 -3.07 6.34 15.58
CA TYR A 328 -3.36 7.56 16.33
C TYR A 328 -4.51 7.38 17.32
N SER A 329 -5.60 6.75 16.89
CA SER A 329 -6.78 6.45 17.73
C SER A 329 -6.45 5.47 18.86
N GLY A 330 -5.49 4.55 18.65
CA GLY A 330 -5.02 3.62 19.68
C GLY A 330 -4.21 4.29 20.80
N GLY A 331 -3.77 5.52 20.63
CA GLY A 331 -3.06 6.28 21.65
C GLY A 331 -1.63 5.81 21.95
N HIS A 332 -1.09 4.90 21.16
CA HIS A 332 0.29 4.40 21.31
C HIS A 332 0.89 4.01 19.95
N GLY A 333 2.23 4.03 19.85
CA GLY A 333 2.95 3.57 18.66
C GLY A 333 2.82 2.06 18.44
N PHE A 334 2.88 1.62 17.18
CA PHE A 334 2.93 0.18 16.86
C PHE A 334 4.21 -0.47 17.42
N ARG A 335 5.34 0.26 17.35
CA ARG A 335 6.62 -0.12 17.93
C ARG A 335 7.10 0.97 18.90
N GLY A 336 7.66 0.58 20.02
CA GLY A 336 8.18 1.50 21.04
C GLY A 336 7.18 1.83 22.15
N SER A 337 7.59 2.74 23.05
CA SER A 337 6.86 3.09 24.30
C SER A 337 6.11 4.42 24.23
N LEU A 338 6.09 5.09 23.07
CA LEU A 338 5.44 6.40 22.95
C LEU A 338 3.91 6.25 23.07
N SER A 339 3.31 7.04 23.98
CA SER A 339 1.86 7.09 24.19
C SER A 339 1.35 8.53 24.19
N TRP A 340 0.08 8.71 23.84
CA TRP A 340 -0.62 10.01 23.82
C TRP A 340 -2.12 9.82 24.03
N THR A 341 -2.80 10.90 24.41
CA THR A 341 -4.26 10.95 24.42
C THR A 341 -4.75 11.46 23.05
N PRO A 342 -5.47 10.65 22.26
CA PRO A 342 -5.96 11.07 20.95
C PRO A 342 -6.85 12.32 21.05
N LYS A 343 -6.66 13.26 20.14
CA LYS A 343 -7.54 14.42 19.99
C LYS A 343 -8.62 14.07 18.96
N GLN A 344 -9.89 14.10 19.38
CA GLN A 344 -11.01 13.70 18.53
C GLN A 344 -11.05 14.45 17.17
N PRO A 345 -10.79 15.78 17.09
CA PRO A 345 -10.76 16.47 15.80
C PRO A 345 -9.71 15.91 14.82
N ILE A 346 -8.59 15.38 15.32
CA ILE A 346 -7.55 14.74 14.47
C ILE A 346 -8.03 13.35 14.02
N VAL A 347 -8.68 12.59 14.89
CA VAL A 347 -9.26 11.29 14.53
C VAL A 347 -10.29 11.47 13.41
N ASP A 348 -11.19 12.44 13.55
CA ASP A 348 -12.21 12.74 12.54
C ASP A 348 -11.61 13.23 11.23
N ALA A 349 -10.54 14.03 11.29
CA ALA A 349 -9.81 14.50 10.11
C ALA A 349 -9.08 13.35 9.38
N LEU A 350 -8.52 12.39 10.10
CA LEU A 350 -7.88 11.21 9.53
C LEU A 350 -8.91 10.29 8.87
N ASP A 351 -10.09 10.13 9.46
CA ASP A 351 -11.20 9.38 8.89
C ASP A 351 -11.64 10.01 7.55
N ALA A 352 -11.85 11.33 7.52
CA ALA A 352 -12.15 12.05 6.29
C ALA A 352 -11.05 11.94 5.23
N ALA A 353 -9.79 12.05 5.64
CA ALA A 353 -8.62 11.92 4.75
C ALA A 353 -8.50 10.54 4.12
N PHE A 354 -8.93 9.48 4.82
CA PHE A 354 -8.93 8.13 4.28
C PHE A 354 -9.84 8.03 3.04
N TYR A 355 -11.06 8.54 3.11
CA TYR A 355 -11.98 8.55 1.96
C TYR A 355 -11.51 9.49 0.85
N ALA A 356 -10.95 10.65 1.19
CA ALA A 356 -10.35 11.56 0.22
C ALA A 356 -9.19 10.91 -0.56
N ALA A 357 -8.46 9.99 0.06
CA ALA A 357 -7.35 9.28 -0.61
C ALA A 357 -7.83 8.28 -1.69
N PHE A 358 -9.10 7.85 -1.65
CA PHE A 358 -9.71 7.06 -2.74
C PHE A 358 -10.35 7.93 -3.84
N GLY A 359 -10.34 9.21 -3.74
CA GLY A 359 -10.87 10.36 -4.48
C GLY A 359 -11.47 10.26 -5.89
N ASN A 360 -11.51 9.05 -6.51
CA ASN A 360 -11.97 8.85 -7.89
C ASN A 360 -13.03 7.75 -8.02
N VAL A 361 -13.81 7.48 -6.95
CA VAL A 361 -14.92 6.53 -7.04
C VAL A 361 -16.10 7.20 -7.73
N GLU A 362 -16.23 6.98 -9.02
CA GLU A 362 -17.38 7.47 -9.79
C GLU A 362 -18.60 6.56 -9.56
N PRO A 363 -19.82 7.12 -9.48
CA PRO A 363 -21.05 6.36 -9.46
C PRO A 363 -21.17 5.44 -10.68
N THR A 364 -21.61 4.22 -10.47
CA THR A 364 -21.79 3.23 -11.54
C THR A 364 -23.22 3.27 -12.10
N GLY A 365 -24.18 3.71 -11.30
CA GLY A 365 -25.60 3.65 -11.61
C GLY A 365 -26.15 2.21 -11.68
N LYS A 366 -25.42 1.22 -11.11
CA LYS A 366 -25.73 -0.20 -11.13
C LYS A 366 -26.19 -0.69 -9.76
N ARG A 367 -26.87 -1.83 -9.73
CA ARG A 367 -27.24 -2.52 -8.49
C ARG A 367 -26.10 -3.40 -8.06
N ILE A 368 -25.50 -3.11 -6.92
CA ILE A 368 -24.28 -3.76 -6.46
C ILE A 368 -24.56 -4.50 -5.15
N ASN A 369 -24.05 -5.73 -5.03
CA ASN A 369 -23.90 -6.41 -3.76
C ASN A 369 -22.43 -6.38 -3.33
N ILE A 370 -22.12 -5.72 -2.23
CA ILE A 370 -20.79 -5.76 -1.61
C ILE A 370 -20.82 -6.80 -0.48
N ALA A 371 -20.02 -7.84 -0.62
CA ALA A 371 -19.94 -8.95 0.32
C ALA A 371 -18.61 -8.95 1.07
N LEU A 372 -18.70 -8.85 2.39
CA LEU A 372 -17.55 -8.87 3.30
C LEU A 372 -17.35 -10.29 3.85
N ASP A 373 -16.22 -10.88 3.56
CA ASP A 373 -15.75 -12.10 4.20
C ASP A 373 -15.42 -11.80 5.67
N ILE A 374 -16.11 -12.49 6.58
CA ILE A 374 -15.88 -12.42 8.03
C ILE A 374 -15.34 -13.73 8.59
N SER A 375 -14.82 -14.62 7.76
CA SER A 375 -14.15 -15.85 8.18
C SER A 375 -12.95 -15.55 9.11
N GLY A 376 -12.50 -16.59 9.81
CA GLY A 376 -11.41 -16.45 10.79
C GLY A 376 -10.10 -15.93 10.19
N SER A 377 -9.79 -16.30 8.94
CA SER A 377 -8.60 -15.88 8.21
C SER A 377 -8.53 -14.37 7.99
N MET A 378 -9.68 -13.69 7.83
CA MET A 378 -9.77 -12.23 7.70
C MET A 378 -9.35 -11.46 8.96
N GLY A 379 -9.08 -12.14 10.07
CA GLY A 379 -8.45 -11.58 11.27
C GLY A 379 -6.93 -11.36 11.13
N ALA A 380 -6.30 -11.87 10.08
CA ALA A 380 -4.87 -11.67 9.82
C ALA A 380 -4.54 -10.18 9.61
N ARG A 381 -3.38 -9.76 10.13
CA ARG A 381 -2.91 -8.37 9.97
C ARG A 381 -2.35 -8.15 8.59
N LEU A 382 -2.62 -6.97 8.04
CA LEU A 382 -2.10 -6.52 6.77
C LEU A 382 -0.75 -5.81 6.98
N MET A 383 0.28 -6.21 6.24
CA MET A 383 1.52 -5.46 6.05
C MET A 383 2.20 -4.95 7.33
N ASP A 384 2.39 -5.79 8.35
CA ASP A 384 3.03 -5.37 9.62
C ASP A 384 2.41 -4.06 10.17
N SER A 385 1.08 -4.04 10.27
CA SER A 385 0.29 -2.91 10.74
C SER A 385 -0.74 -3.35 11.79
N ASN A 386 -1.42 -2.38 12.39
CA ASN A 386 -2.55 -2.64 13.28
C ASN A 386 -3.88 -2.85 12.52
N VAL A 387 -3.84 -2.91 11.19
CA VAL A 387 -5.03 -3.12 10.34
C VAL A 387 -5.15 -4.59 10.00
N THR A 388 -6.31 -5.20 10.25
CA THR A 388 -6.63 -6.56 9.80
C THR A 388 -7.24 -6.55 8.39
N ALA A 389 -7.24 -7.70 7.70
CA ALA A 389 -7.89 -7.85 6.41
C ALA A 389 -9.38 -7.49 6.49
N ARG A 390 -10.06 -7.87 7.59
CA ARG A 390 -11.46 -7.50 7.86
C ARG A 390 -11.65 -6.00 7.98
N GLU A 391 -10.82 -5.31 8.77
CA GLU A 391 -10.90 -3.85 8.92
C GLU A 391 -10.68 -3.14 7.59
N GLY A 392 -9.72 -3.62 6.81
CA GLY A 392 -9.47 -3.12 5.48
C GLY A 392 -10.61 -3.34 4.50
N SER A 393 -11.24 -4.51 4.55
CA SER A 393 -12.43 -4.81 3.73
C SER A 393 -13.60 -3.90 4.07
N VAL A 394 -13.86 -3.66 5.36
CA VAL A 394 -14.90 -2.70 5.79
C VAL A 394 -14.61 -1.30 5.28
N ALA A 395 -13.36 -0.84 5.41
CA ALA A 395 -12.95 0.48 4.96
C ALA A 395 -13.13 0.64 3.44
N MET A 396 -12.73 -0.37 2.66
CA MET A 396 -12.92 -0.39 1.21
C MET A 396 -14.42 -0.39 0.83
N ALA A 397 -15.23 -1.24 1.47
CA ALA A 397 -16.66 -1.30 1.23
C ALA A 397 -17.35 0.04 1.49
N MET A 398 -16.98 0.73 2.58
CA MET A 398 -17.52 2.05 2.89
C MET A 398 -17.12 3.11 1.86
N ALA A 399 -15.88 3.09 1.37
CA ALA A 399 -15.42 3.98 0.32
C ALA A 399 -16.18 3.75 -1.00
N MET A 400 -16.39 2.48 -1.39
CA MET A 400 -17.16 2.13 -2.59
C MET A 400 -18.64 2.49 -2.48
N LEU A 401 -19.24 2.26 -1.31
CA LEU A 401 -20.63 2.60 -1.03
C LEU A 401 -20.90 4.11 -1.17
N ALA A 402 -19.89 4.95 -0.99
CA ALA A 402 -20.04 6.39 -1.16
C ALA A 402 -20.40 6.80 -2.60
N GLY A 403 -20.03 5.99 -3.60
CA GLY A 403 -20.38 6.23 -5.01
C GLY A 403 -21.84 5.94 -5.32
N ASP A 404 -22.38 4.81 -4.88
CA ASP A 404 -23.75 4.33 -5.22
C ASP A 404 -24.57 3.93 -3.96
N PRO A 405 -24.83 4.85 -3.02
CA PRO A 405 -25.39 4.50 -1.72
C PRO A 405 -26.86 3.99 -1.75
N LEU A 406 -27.60 4.29 -2.82
CA LEU A 406 -29.02 3.91 -2.94
C LEU A 406 -29.25 2.59 -3.68
N THR A 407 -28.26 2.13 -4.43
CA THR A 407 -28.36 0.92 -5.28
C THR A 407 -27.40 -0.18 -4.86
N THR A 408 -26.75 -0.01 -3.71
CA THR A 408 -25.77 -0.95 -3.16
C THR A 408 -26.28 -1.58 -1.87
N ASP A 409 -26.42 -2.91 -1.87
CA ASP A 409 -26.67 -3.70 -0.67
C ASP A 409 -25.34 -4.26 -0.14
N THR A 410 -25.21 -4.35 1.17
CA THR A 410 -24.00 -4.86 1.82
C THR A 410 -24.32 -6.05 2.70
N VAL A 411 -23.55 -7.12 2.53
CA VAL A 411 -23.69 -8.36 3.31
C VAL A 411 -22.36 -8.77 3.94
N ALA A 412 -22.42 -9.38 5.10
CA ALA A 412 -21.30 -10.12 5.68
C ALA A 412 -21.55 -11.61 5.54
N PHE A 413 -20.52 -12.37 5.17
CA PHE A 413 -20.64 -13.81 4.98
C PHE A 413 -19.47 -14.60 5.60
N THR A 414 -19.76 -15.87 5.90
CA THR A 414 -18.82 -16.88 6.37
C THR A 414 -19.27 -18.26 5.83
N SER A 415 -19.10 -19.37 6.52
CA SER A 415 -19.70 -20.64 6.12
C SER A 415 -21.07 -20.88 6.78
N GLY A 416 -21.91 -21.67 6.12
CA GLY A 416 -23.27 -22.01 6.57
C GLY A 416 -23.42 -22.72 7.92
N ALA A 417 -22.34 -23.16 8.56
CA ALA A 417 -22.37 -23.89 9.82
C ALA A 417 -22.43 -23.01 11.09
N GLY A 418 -22.52 -21.69 10.95
CA GLY A 418 -22.45 -20.75 12.08
C GLY A 418 -23.80 -20.34 12.63
N SER A 419 -24.19 -20.80 13.81
CA SER A 419 -25.31 -20.19 14.52
C SER A 419 -24.93 -18.82 15.07
N TRP A 420 -25.80 -17.81 14.91
CA TRP A 420 -25.62 -16.47 15.45
C TRP A 420 -25.54 -16.48 16.98
N THR A 421 -24.52 -15.87 17.55
CA THR A 421 -24.31 -15.81 19.02
C THR A 421 -25.19 -14.76 19.71
N VAL A 422 -25.67 -13.76 18.97
CA VAL A 422 -26.47 -12.66 19.50
C VAL A 422 -27.95 -12.97 19.23
N PRO A 423 -28.80 -13.17 20.26
CA PRO A 423 -30.22 -13.57 20.09
C PRO A 423 -31.03 -12.62 19.20
N SER A 424 -30.78 -11.30 19.27
CA SER A 424 -31.45 -10.31 18.43
C SER A 424 -31.12 -10.44 16.94
N LEU A 425 -29.88 -10.82 16.59
CA LEU A 425 -29.46 -11.08 15.21
C LEU A 425 -30.06 -12.40 14.70
N ARG A 426 -30.12 -13.42 15.55
CA ARG A 426 -30.74 -14.72 15.23
C ARG A 426 -32.23 -14.57 14.88
N GLN A 427 -32.98 -13.74 15.59
CA GLN A 427 -34.39 -13.49 15.33
C GLN A 427 -34.60 -12.64 14.07
N ARG A 428 -33.74 -11.65 13.82
CA ARG A 428 -33.78 -10.76 12.64
C ARG A 428 -33.49 -11.51 11.32
N PHE A 429 -32.71 -12.60 11.38
CA PHE A 429 -32.22 -13.31 10.21
C PHE A 429 -32.73 -14.78 10.13
N ALA A 430 -33.82 -15.11 10.82
CA ALA A 430 -34.43 -16.43 10.88
C ALA A 430 -35.10 -16.88 9.55
N GLY A 431 -34.48 -16.73 8.43
CA GLY A 431 -34.98 -17.15 7.11
C GLY A 431 -33.88 -17.10 6.05
N TYR A 432 -32.68 -16.66 6.44
CA TYR A 432 -31.52 -16.61 5.54
C TYR A 432 -30.70 -17.90 5.63
N PRO A 433 -30.01 -18.30 4.55
CA PRO A 433 -29.00 -19.35 4.65
C PRO A 433 -28.07 -19.04 5.82
N SER A 434 -27.82 -20.00 6.69
CA SER A 434 -26.92 -19.82 7.83
C SER A 434 -25.53 -19.37 7.29
N GLY A 435 -24.95 -18.32 7.85
CA GLY A 435 -23.63 -17.84 7.47
C GLY A 435 -23.60 -16.53 6.66
N ILE A 436 -24.74 -15.94 6.32
CA ILE A 436 -24.81 -14.63 5.66
C ILE A 436 -25.79 -13.69 6.34
N THR A 437 -25.49 -12.39 6.36
CA THR A 437 -26.37 -11.36 6.92
C THR A 437 -26.22 -10.04 6.18
N GLU A 438 -27.31 -9.32 6.01
CA GLU A 438 -27.27 -7.93 5.59
C GLU A 438 -26.66 -7.06 6.71
N ILE A 439 -25.77 -6.16 6.32
CA ILE A 439 -25.14 -5.21 7.22
C ILE A 439 -25.45 -3.79 6.76
N GLY A 440 -25.94 -2.95 7.67
CA GLY A 440 -26.28 -1.57 7.37
C GLY A 440 -25.03 -0.67 7.31
N LEU A 441 -24.21 -0.83 6.27
CA LEU A 441 -23.12 0.09 6.03
C LEU A 441 -23.64 1.45 5.57
N SER A 442 -22.92 2.50 5.92
CA SER A 442 -23.16 3.85 5.42
C SER A 442 -21.83 4.61 5.35
N PRO A 443 -21.56 5.37 4.29
CA PRO A 443 -20.36 6.20 4.22
C PRO A 443 -20.31 7.32 5.27
N ARG A 444 -21.43 7.55 5.97
CA ARG A 444 -21.52 8.55 7.08
C ARG A 444 -21.23 7.96 8.45
N ARG A 445 -21.11 6.62 8.55
CA ARG A 445 -20.75 5.96 9.82
C ARG A 445 -19.23 6.04 10.03
N ARG A 446 -18.82 6.00 11.28
CA ARG A 446 -17.39 5.88 11.60
C ARG A 446 -16.90 4.47 11.31
N LEU A 447 -15.70 4.38 10.75
CA LEU A 447 -15.08 3.10 10.41
C LEU A 447 -14.96 2.15 11.62
N ASP A 448 -14.55 2.67 12.78
CA ASP A 448 -14.38 1.88 14.01
C ASP A 448 -15.70 1.33 14.57
N ASP A 449 -16.82 2.04 14.39
CA ASP A 449 -18.15 1.54 14.79
C ASP A 449 -18.59 0.38 13.89
N VAL A 450 -18.39 0.51 12.57
CA VAL A 450 -18.71 -0.55 11.62
C VAL A 450 -17.83 -1.77 11.83
N VAL A 451 -16.54 -1.58 12.04
CA VAL A 451 -15.60 -2.66 12.35
C VAL A 451 -16.00 -3.39 13.65
N ARG A 452 -16.41 -2.63 14.68
CA ARG A 452 -16.90 -3.22 15.93
C ARG A 452 -18.15 -4.08 15.70
N GLU A 453 -19.10 -3.61 14.90
CA GLU A 453 -20.30 -4.37 14.55
C GLU A 453 -19.95 -5.66 13.79
N THR A 454 -19.09 -5.59 12.78
CA THR A 454 -18.65 -6.78 12.02
C THR A 454 -17.86 -7.76 12.89
N ASN A 455 -17.13 -7.31 13.90
CA ASN A 455 -16.43 -8.19 14.85
C ASN A 455 -17.36 -8.91 15.84
N LEU A 456 -18.59 -8.44 16.01
CA LEU A 456 -19.62 -9.13 16.79
C LEU A 456 -20.28 -10.29 16.03
N LEU A 457 -20.10 -10.33 14.70
CA LEU A 457 -20.60 -11.41 13.86
C LEU A 457 -19.75 -12.68 14.08
N ARG A 458 -20.42 -13.84 14.09
CA ARG A 458 -19.73 -15.11 14.33
C ARG A 458 -18.88 -15.51 13.14
N MET A 459 -17.62 -15.81 13.42
CA MET A 459 -16.67 -16.33 12.43
C MET A 459 -16.95 -17.84 12.19
N GLY A 460 -16.70 -18.28 10.95
CA GLY A 460 -16.75 -19.69 10.53
C GLY A 460 -15.70 -19.95 9.46
N GLY A 461 -15.91 -20.98 8.64
CA GLY A 461 -15.14 -21.20 7.41
C GLY A 461 -15.51 -20.18 6.33
N THR A 462 -14.96 -20.33 5.14
CA THR A 462 -15.16 -19.39 4.03
C THR A 462 -15.98 -20.05 2.92
N ASP A 463 -17.12 -19.44 2.55
CA ASP A 463 -17.95 -19.82 1.40
C ASP A 463 -18.21 -18.60 0.50
N CYS A 464 -17.34 -18.39 -0.46
CA CYS A 464 -17.43 -17.25 -1.39
C CYS A 464 -18.56 -17.38 -2.44
N ALA A 465 -19.26 -18.51 -2.52
CA ALA A 465 -20.47 -18.64 -3.34
C ALA A 465 -21.72 -18.08 -2.63
N LEU A 466 -21.67 -17.97 -1.31
CA LEU A 466 -22.83 -17.66 -0.47
C LEU A 466 -23.51 -16.32 -0.79
N PRO A 467 -22.82 -15.21 -1.12
CA PRO A 467 -23.48 -13.97 -1.53
C PRO A 467 -24.35 -14.12 -2.77
N MET A 468 -23.87 -14.85 -3.77
CA MET A 468 -24.61 -15.10 -5.02
C MET A 468 -25.77 -16.08 -4.79
N LEU A 469 -25.56 -17.13 -3.96
CA LEU A 469 -26.60 -18.07 -3.57
C LEU A 469 -27.72 -17.38 -2.79
N TRP A 470 -27.37 -16.50 -1.86
CA TRP A 470 -28.33 -15.69 -1.11
C TRP A 470 -29.16 -14.78 -2.02
N ALA A 471 -28.49 -14.07 -2.95
CA ALA A 471 -29.16 -13.21 -3.90
C ALA A 471 -30.13 -13.99 -4.80
N HIS A 472 -29.70 -15.16 -5.31
CA HIS A 472 -30.52 -16.05 -6.12
C HIS A 472 -31.74 -16.55 -5.35
N SER A 473 -31.55 -17.06 -4.13
CA SER A 473 -32.63 -17.61 -3.29
C SER A 473 -33.66 -16.56 -2.89
N ASN A 474 -33.22 -15.29 -2.73
CA ASN A 474 -34.11 -14.19 -2.36
C ASN A 474 -34.60 -13.39 -3.59
N LYS A 475 -34.32 -13.87 -4.81
CA LYS A 475 -34.71 -13.22 -6.08
C LYS A 475 -34.23 -11.75 -6.15
N ARG A 476 -33.08 -11.44 -5.54
CA ARG A 476 -32.46 -10.13 -5.60
C ARG A 476 -31.72 -9.99 -6.94
N VAL A 477 -31.91 -8.86 -7.59
CA VAL A 477 -31.32 -8.60 -8.91
C VAL A 477 -30.16 -7.63 -8.76
N TYR A 478 -28.95 -8.12 -8.92
CA TYR A 478 -27.73 -7.33 -8.92
C TYR A 478 -27.05 -7.36 -10.29
N ASP A 479 -26.44 -6.24 -10.64
CA ASP A 479 -25.62 -6.11 -11.84
C ASP A 479 -24.17 -6.48 -11.56
N ALA A 480 -23.75 -6.41 -10.29
CA ALA A 480 -22.41 -6.82 -9.85
C ALA A 480 -22.38 -7.34 -8.41
N PHE A 481 -21.51 -8.33 -8.19
CA PHE A 481 -21.09 -8.81 -6.88
C PHE A 481 -19.64 -8.39 -6.65
N VAL A 482 -19.36 -7.73 -5.53
CA VAL A 482 -18.03 -7.35 -5.10
C VAL A 482 -17.70 -8.11 -3.83
N ILE A 483 -16.82 -9.10 -3.92
CA ILE A 483 -16.46 -10.00 -2.81
C ILE A 483 -15.08 -9.59 -2.29
N LEU A 484 -15.02 -9.11 -1.03
CA LEU A 484 -13.79 -8.76 -0.35
C LEU A 484 -13.37 -9.94 0.54
N THR A 485 -12.29 -10.63 0.16
CA THR A 485 -11.87 -11.91 0.76
C THR A 485 -10.35 -12.10 0.65
N ASP A 486 -9.81 -13.06 1.39
CA ASP A 486 -8.43 -13.55 1.21
C ASP A 486 -8.30 -14.69 0.18
N ASN A 487 -9.40 -15.01 -0.54
CA ASN A 487 -9.52 -16.08 -1.53
C ASN A 487 -9.40 -17.53 -0.97
N GLU A 488 -9.42 -17.70 0.34
CA GLU A 488 -9.28 -19.01 1.01
C GLU A 488 -10.65 -19.72 1.15
N THR A 489 -11.42 -19.83 0.06
CA THR A 489 -12.74 -20.50 0.05
C THR A 489 -12.60 -22.03 0.08
N TRP A 490 -13.45 -22.71 0.90
CA TRP A 490 -13.40 -24.18 1.02
C TRP A 490 -14.67 -24.82 1.61
N ALA A 491 -15.54 -24.02 2.20
CA ALA A 491 -16.63 -24.54 3.05
C ALA A 491 -17.96 -24.69 2.30
N GLY A 492 -18.06 -24.20 1.07
CA GLY A 492 -19.30 -24.20 0.29
C GLY A 492 -19.59 -25.54 -0.40
N SER A 493 -20.87 -25.76 -0.66
CA SER A 493 -21.38 -26.91 -1.42
C SER A 493 -21.43 -26.69 -2.93
N ILE A 494 -21.10 -25.49 -3.40
CA ILE A 494 -21.04 -25.11 -4.81
C ILE A 494 -19.84 -24.20 -5.03
N GLN A 495 -19.18 -24.33 -6.17
CA GLN A 495 -18.08 -23.45 -6.57
C GLN A 495 -18.61 -22.03 -6.84
N PRO A 496 -17.85 -20.96 -6.48
CA PRO A 496 -18.28 -19.58 -6.70
C PRO A 496 -18.63 -19.27 -8.16
N MET A 497 -17.83 -19.76 -9.12
CA MET A 497 -18.08 -19.55 -10.54
C MET A 497 -19.30 -20.33 -11.07
N ASP A 498 -19.60 -21.51 -10.52
CA ASP A 498 -20.80 -22.27 -10.88
C ASP A 498 -22.05 -21.57 -10.35
N MET A 499 -21.97 -21.00 -9.14
CA MET A 499 -23.07 -20.18 -8.61
C MET A 499 -23.29 -18.91 -9.43
N LEU A 500 -22.23 -18.25 -9.90
CA LEU A 500 -22.34 -17.11 -10.79
C LEU A 500 -23.01 -17.49 -12.12
N ARG A 501 -22.64 -18.63 -12.71
CA ARG A 501 -23.27 -19.15 -13.94
C ARG A 501 -24.76 -19.40 -13.72
N THR A 502 -25.14 -20.03 -12.61
CA THR A 502 -26.54 -20.25 -12.23
C THR A 502 -27.29 -18.93 -12.05
N TYR A 503 -26.70 -17.98 -11.35
CA TYR A 503 -27.29 -16.65 -11.16
C TYR A 503 -27.49 -15.90 -12.50
N ARG A 504 -26.52 -15.98 -13.40
CA ARG A 504 -26.62 -15.41 -14.75
C ARG A 504 -27.73 -16.07 -15.58
N ALA A 505 -27.88 -17.38 -15.48
CA ALA A 505 -28.91 -18.12 -16.21
C ALA A 505 -30.34 -17.79 -15.74
N ASP A 506 -30.53 -17.62 -14.43
CA ASP A 506 -31.85 -17.53 -13.81
C ASP A 506 -32.28 -16.10 -13.48
N VAL A 507 -31.35 -15.15 -13.26
CA VAL A 507 -31.66 -13.82 -12.70
C VAL A 507 -31.16 -12.67 -13.58
N ASN A 508 -29.87 -12.58 -13.86
CA ASN A 508 -29.27 -11.50 -14.63
C ASN A 508 -28.10 -11.99 -15.48
N PRO A 509 -28.28 -12.18 -16.81
CA PRO A 509 -27.23 -12.68 -17.70
C PRO A 509 -25.96 -11.83 -17.74
N GLU A 510 -26.07 -10.54 -17.45
CA GLU A 510 -24.97 -9.57 -17.48
C GLU A 510 -24.28 -9.38 -16.12
N ALA A 511 -24.65 -10.17 -15.09
CA ALA A 511 -24.08 -10.04 -13.76
C ALA A 511 -22.57 -10.23 -13.76
N ARG A 512 -21.86 -9.33 -13.10
CA ARG A 512 -20.40 -9.31 -13.00
C ARG A 512 -19.94 -9.76 -11.62
N LEU A 513 -18.74 -10.35 -11.57
CA LEU A 513 -18.07 -10.72 -10.32
C LEU A 513 -16.78 -9.94 -10.18
N ILE A 514 -16.62 -9.23 -9.08
CA ILE A 514 -15.39 -8.54 -8.73
C ILE A 514 -14.85 -9.16 -7.43
N VAL A 515 -13.65 -9.69 -7.48
CA VAL A 515 -12.95 -10.24 -6.32
C VAL A 515 -11.90 -9.26 -5.87
N VAL A 516 -12.01 -8.80 -4.63
CA VAL A 516 -11.05 -7.87 -4.02
C VAL A 516 -10.19 -8.68 -3.04
N GLY A 517 -9.01 -9.07 -3.51
CA GLY A 517 -8.07 -9.88 -2.73
C GLY A 517 -7.37 -9.07 -1.66
N MET A 518 -7.49 -9.52 -0.39
CA MET A 518 -6.91 -8.86 0.78
C MET A 518 -5.54 -9.42 1.17
N THR A 519 -5.05 -10.41 0.43
CA THR A 519 -3.76 -11.08 0.67
C THR A 519 -2.98 -11.28 -0.64
N SER A 520 -1.65 -11.41 -0.56
CA SER A 520 -0.78 -11.59 -1.74
C SER A 520 -0.65 -13.06 -2.16
N THR A 521 -1.76 -13.78 -2.24
CA THR A 521 -1.81 -15.15 -2.72
C THR A 521 -1.74 -15.25 -4.24
N GLY A 522 -1.32 -16.40 -4.76
CA GLY A 522 -1.22 -16.67 -6.20
C GLY A 522 -2.52 -17.18 -6.84
N PHE A 523 -3.67 -17.10 -6.15
CA PHE A 523 -4.94 -17.65 -6.59
C PHE A 523 -6.12 -16.69 -6.32
N THR A 524 -7.24 -16.92 -7.03
CA THR A 524 -8.50 -16.16 -6.92
C THR A 524 -9.70 -17.07 -7.13
N ILE A 525 -10.84 -16.69 -6.58
CA ILE A 525 -12.12 -17.36 -6.84
C ILE A 525 -12.71 -17.02 -8.22
N ALA A 526 -12.27 -15.91 -8.84
CA ALA A 526 -12.70 -15.51 -10.18
C ALA A 526 -12.01 -16.35 -11.25
N ASP A 527 -12.75 -16.77 -12.29
CA ASP A 527 -12.16 -17.39 -13.48
C ASP A 527 -11.48 -16.31 -14.33
N PRO A 528 -10.14 -16.37 -14.56
CA PRO A 528 -9.44 -15.36 -15.37
C PRO A 528 -9.89 -15.33 -16.85
N GLN A 529 -10.58 -16.36 -17.34
CA GLN A 529 -11.12 -16.41 -18.71
C GLN A 529 -12.56 -15.90 -18.82
N ASP A 530 -13.23 -15.64 -17.69
CA ASP A 530 -14.56 -15.05 -17.70
C ASP A 530 -14.45 -13.52 -17.82
N LYS A 531 -14.83 -12.98 -18.98
CA LYS A 531 -14.82 -11.52 -19.24
C LYS A 531 -15.74 -10.72 -18.31
N GLY A 532 -16.68 -11.36 -17.66
CA GLY A 532 -17.55 -10.77 -16.66
C GLY A 532 -17.00 -10.85 -15.24
N SER A 533 -15.77 -11.33 -15.05
CA SER A 533 -15.10 -11.42 -13.75
C SER A 533 -13.83 -10.57 -13.72
N LEU A 534 -13.58 -9.92 -12.59
CA LEU A 534 -12.41 -9.07 -12.34
C LEU A 534 -11.77 -9.44 -11.00
N ASP A 535 -10.47 -9.63 -10.99
CA ASP A 535 -9.68 -9.80 -9.77
C ASP A 535 -8.83 -8.56 -9.53
N VAL A 536 -8.98 -7.95 -8.36
CA VAL A 536 -8.23 -6.74 -7.97
C VAL A 536 -7.64 -6.89 -6.57
N THR A 537 -6.64 -6.09 -6.28
CA THR A 537 -6.00 -6.06 -4.96
C THR A 537 -6.63 -4.99 -4.08
N GLY A 538 -6.98 -5.35 -2.83
CA GLY A 538 -7.81 -4.53 -1.96
C GLY A 538 -7.28 -3.16 -1.58
N PHE A 539 -5.96 -2.93 -1.58
CA PHE A 539 -5.37 -1.64 -1.20
C PHE A 539 -4.59 -0.96 -2.34
N ASP A 540 -4.89 -1.31 -3.58
CA ASP A 540 -4.48 -0.51 -4.73
C ASP A 540 -5.27 0.82 -4.71
N ALA A 541 -4.57 1.95 -4.81
CA ALA A 541 -5.20 3.28 -4.80
C ALA A 541 -6.13 3.50 -6.02
N SER A 542 -5.90 2.78 -7.13
CA SER A 542 -6.74 2.81 -8.32
C SER A 542 -7.91 1.82 -8.27
N ALA A 543 -7.92 0.86 -7.33
CA ALA A 543 -8.91 -0.21 -7.27
C ALA A 543 -10.36 0.30 -7.27
N PRO A 544 -10.76 1.33 -6.50
CA PRO A 544 -12.14 1.82 -6.54
C PRO A 544 -12.56 2.31 -7.94
N ALA A 545 -11.69 3.04 -8.64
CA ALA A 545 -11.99 3.52 -9.99
C ALA A 545 -12.04 2.38 -11.01
N VAL A 546 -11.11 1.43 -10.93
CA VAL A 546 -11.09 0.23 -11.78
C VAL A 546 -12.36 -0.59 -11.59
N ILE A 547 -12.77 -0.83 -10.33
CA ILE A 547 -13.99 -1.57 -9.99
C ILE A 547 -15.21 -0.85 -10.55
N SER A 548 -15.35 0.46 -10.31
CA SER A 548 -16.48 1.26 -10.81
C SER A 548 -16.59 1.24 -12.34
N ASN A 549 -15.46 1.39 -13.04
CA ASN A 549 -15.44 1.35 -14.50
C ASN A 549 -15.80 -0.05 -15.03
N PHE A 550 -15.30 -1.11 -14.40
CA PHE A 550 -15.67 -2.48 -14.77
C PHE A 550 -17.16 -2.73 -14.55
N ILE A 551 -17.71 -2.36 -13.40
CA ILE A 551 -19.15 -2.50 -13.10
C ILE A 551 -19.99 -1.72 -14.12
N ALA A 552 -19.58 -0.52 -14.49
CA ALA A 552 -20.27 0.33 -15.45
C ALA A 552 -20.13 -0.13 -16.92
N GLY A 553 -19.28 -1.12 -17.21
CA GLY A 553 -19.04 -1.60 -18.58
C GLY A 553 -18.23 -0.64 -19.45
N ARG A 554 -17.34 0.10 -18.83
CA ARG A 554 -16.48 1.11 -19.51
C ARG A 554 -15.09 0.55 -19.90
N PHE A 555 -14.90 -0.77 -19.90
CA PHE A 555 -13.70 -1.48 -20.37
C PHE A 555 -13.95 -2.18 -21.69
#